data_0fab49ba903258e40d84624ffa9ed40d
#
_entry.id   0fab49ba903258e40d84624ffa9ed40d
#
_cell.length_a   1.000
_cell.length_b   1.000
_cell.length_c   1.000
_cell.angle_alpha   90.00
_cell.angle_beta   90.00
_cell.angle_gamma   90.00
#
_symmetry.space_group_name_H-M   'P 1'
#
loop_
_entity.id
_entity.type
_entity.pdbx_description
1 polymer ?
#
loop_
_entity_poly.entity_id
_entity_poly.type
_entity_poly.pdbx_seq_one_letter_code
_entity_poly.pdbx_strand_id
1 'polypeptide(L)'
;MIPKKIHYCWFGRGEKPELAKKCIQSWKKYCPDYEIIEWNEDNFDIDQYPYLRWCYANKKWAFLSDFARLLVVYQNGGIYFCLLYTSPSPRDTERS
;
A
#
# COMPACT_ATOMS: atom_id res chain seq x y z
N MET A 1 -15.11 -16.66 -5.40
CA MET A 1 -14.39 -16.73 -4.11
C MET A 1 -13.25 -15.72 -4.09
N ILE A 2 -13.09 -15.03 -2.99
CA ILE A 2 -12.04 -14.01 -2.89
C ILE A 2 -10.72 -14.68 -2.55
N PRO A 3 -9.66 -14.43 -3.31
CA PRO A 3 -8.35 -14.99 -2.98
C PRO A 3 -7.89 -14.55 -1.60
N LYS A 4 -7.16 -15.42 -0.93
CA LYS A 4 -6.64 -15.11 0.41
C LYS A 4 -5.32 -14.37 0.28
N LYS A 5 -5.42 -13.13 -0.17
CA LYS A 5 -4.26 -12.28 -0.38
C LYS A 5 -4.51 -10.93 0.27
N ILE A 6 -3.48 -10.42 0.94
CA ILE A 6 -3.51 -9.10 1.52
C ILE A 6 -2.45 -8.27 0.80
N HIS A 7 -2.88 -7.18 0.21
CA HIS A 7 -1.99 -6.30 -0.54
C HIS A 7 -1.75 -5.02 0.22
N TYR A 8 -0.54 -4.50 0.14
CA TYR A 8 -0.28 -3.15 0.59
C TYR A 8 0.81 -2.56 -0.29
N CYS A 9 0.89 -1.23 -0.29
CA CYS A 9 1.84 -0.53 -1.13
C CYS A 9 2.82 0.24 -0.28
N TRP A 10 4.08 0.22 -0.67
CA TRP A 10 5.12 1.01 -0.01
C TRP A 10 6.09 1.50 -1.06
N PHE A 11 5.92 2.76 -1.46
CA PHE A 11 6.74 3.37 -2.51
C PHE A 11 7.72 4.36 -1.91
N GLY A 12 8.75 4.71 -2.69
CA GLY A 12 9.71 5.71 -2.27
C GLY A 12 10.96 5.15 -1.64
N ARG A 13 11.01 3.83 -1.43
CA ARG A 13 12.18 3.12 -0.93
C ARG A 13 12.63 3.57 0.44
N GLY A 14 11.75 4.24 1.18
CA GLY A 14 12.09 4.61 2.54
C GLY A 14 11.91 3.45 3.49
N GLU A 15 12.43 3.61 4.67
CA GLU A 15 12.27 2.61 5.71
C GLU A 15 10.88 2.72 6.33
N LYS A 16 10.26 1.58 6.57
CA LYS A 16 8.94 1.57 7.17
C LYS A 16 9.01 2.00 8.63
N PRO A 17 8.10 2.88 9.06
CA PRO A 17 8.04 3.22 10.49
C PRO A 17 7.68 2.02 11.33
N GLU A 18 7.96 2.11 12.61
CA GLU A 18 7.67 1.02 13.52
C GLU A 18 6.19 0.66 13.50
N LEU A 19 5.33 1.66 13.42
CA LEU A 19 3.90 1.43 13.39
C LEU A 19 3.50 0.59 12.18
N ALA A 20 4.08 0.87 11.02
CA ALA A 20 3.78 0.10 9.83
C ALA A 20 4.23 -1.35 9.98
N LYS A 21 5.40 -1.55 10.55
CA LYS A 21 5.90 -2.90 10.79
C LYS A 21 4.98 -3.67 11.71
N LYS A 22 4.48 -3.00 12.75
CA LYS A 22 3.55 -3.66 13.67
C LYS A 22 2.26 -4.03 13.00
N CYS A 23 1.77 -3.19 12.10
CA CYS A 23 0.56 -3.50 11.36
C CYS A 23 0.75 -4.77 10.53
N ILE A 24 1.87 -4.85 9.82
CA ILE A 24 2.15 -6.01 8.98
C ILE A 24 2.24 -7.26 9.83
N GLN A 25 2.89 -7.18 10.98
CA GLN A 25 2.99 -8.33 11.85
C GLN A 25 1.64 -8.77 12.39
N SER A 26 0.76 -7.81 12.68
CA SER A 26 -0.56 -8.18 13.17
C SER A 26 -1.36 -8.87 12.07
N TRP A 27 -1.19 -8.47 10.81
CA TRP A 27 -1.87 -9.17 9.73
C TRP A 27 -1.42 -10.62 9.65
N LYS A 28 -0.12 -10.87 9.81
CA LYS A 28 0.39 -12.23 9.80
C LYS A 28 -0.15 -13.03 10.97
N LYS A 29 -0.32 -12.38 12.10
CA LYS A 29 -0.82 -13.06 13.29
C LYS A 29 -2.29 -13.41 13.18
N TYR A 30 -3.10 -12.48 12.71
CA TYR A 30 -4.55 -12.67 12.70
C TYR A 30 -5.07 -13.27 11.41
N CYS A 31 -4.28 -13.22 10.35
CA CYS A 31 -4.66 -13.79 9.06
C CYS A 31 -3.55 -14.71 8.56
N PRO A 32 -3.27 -15.81 9.30
CA PRO A 32 -2.13 -16.65 8.93
C PRO A 32 -2.31 -17.37 7.61
N ASP A 33 -3.55 -17.53 7.15
CA ASP A 33 -3.81 -18.20 5.90
C ASP A 33 -3.67 -17.29 4.69
N TYR A 34 -3.43 -16.01 4.91
CA TYR A 34 -3.37 -15.05 3.81
C TYR A 34 -1.93 -14.81 3.40
N GLU A 35 -1.73 -14.67 2.10
CA GLU A 35 -0.44 -14.25 1.57
C GLU A 35 -0.37 -12.73 1.62
N ILE A 36 0.69 -12.19 2.21
CA ILE A 36 0.85 -10.75 2.34
C ILE A 36 1.83 -10.29 1.27
N ILE A 37 1.40 -9.39 0.42
CA ILE A 37 2.16 -8.96 -0.74
C ILE A 37 2.43 -7.47 -0.64
N GLU A 38 3.71 -7.12 -0.64
CA GLU A 38 4.12 -5.72 -0.69
C GLU A 38 4.30 -5.29 -2.13
N TRP A 39 3.66 -4.20 -2.52
CA TRP A 39 3.83 -3.61 -3.83
C TRP A 39 4.70 -2.38 -3.73
N ASN A 40 5.75 -2.35 -4.52
CA ASN A 40 6.71 -1.25 -4.50
C ASN A 40 7.27 -1.07 -5.90
N GLU A 41 8.33 -0.29 -6.02
CA GLU A 41 8.91 0.01 -7.33
C GLU A 41 9.46 -1.21 -8.05
N ASP A 42 9.74 -2.25 -7.31
CA ASP A 42 10.35 -3.44 -7.90
C ASP A 42 9.34 -4.35 -8.58
N ASN A 43 8.09 -4.33 -8.12
CA ASN A 43 7.10 -5.25 -8.66
C ASN A 43 5.83 -4.58 -9.16
N PHE A 44 5.79 -3.25 -9.11
CA PHE A 44 4.66 -2.50 -9.63
C PHE A 44 5.17 -1.52 -10.68
N ASP A 45 4.57 -1.56 -11.86
CA ASP A 45 5.02 -0.74 -12.98
C ASP A 45 4.50 0.69 -12.83
N ILE A 46 5.37 1.56 -12.36
CA ILE A 46 5.02 2.98 -12.18
C ILE A 46 4.78 3.64 -13.54
N ASP A 47 5.42 3.13 -14.57
CA ASP A 47 5.39 3.78 -15.88
C ASP A 47 4.17 3.42 -16.70
N GLN A 48 3.32 2.54 -16.22
CA GLN A 48 2.20 2.09 -17.04
C GLN A 48 1.15 3.18 -17.28
N TYR A 49 1.11 4.21 -16.42
CA TYR A 49 0.23 5.35 -16.62
C TYR A 49 0.96 6.64 -16.31
N PRO A 50 0.73 7.70 -17.08
CA PRO A 50 1.38 8.98 -16.79
C PRO A 50 1.05 9.53 -15.40
N TYR A 51 -0.17 9.27 -14.92
CA TYR A 51 -0.57 9.73 -13.61
C TYR A 51 0.31 9.12 -12.52
N LEU A 52 0.63 7.83 -12.67
CA LEU A 52 1.48 7.16 -11.69
C LEU A 52 2.88 7.75 -11.67
N ARG A 53 3.40 8.05 -12.85
CA ARG A 53 4.73 8.67 -12.93
C ARG A 53 4.72 10.04 -12.29
N TRP A 54 3.68 10.80 -12.51
CA TRP A 54 3.57 12.12 -11.91
C TRP A 54 3.52 12.01 -10.39
N CYS A 55 2.74 11.10 -9.88
CA CYS A 55 2.65 10.90 -8.43
C CYS A 55 4.00 10.51 -7.84
N TYR A 56 4.71 9.63 -8.52
CA TYR A 56 5.99 9.18 -8.01
C TYR A 56 7.02 10.31 -8.04
N ALA A 57 7.06 11.06 -9.13
CA ALA A 57 8.01 12.14 -9.28
C ALA A 57 7.78 13.24 -8.25
N ASN A 58 6.53 13.44 -7.86
CA ASN A 58 6.18 14.48 -6.91
C ASN A 58 5.99 13.96 -5.49
N LYS A 59 6.36 12.71 -5.27
CA LYS A 59 6.30 12.07 -3.95
C LYS A 59 4.90 12.11 -3.36
N LYS A 60 3.90 11.96 -4.22
CA LYS A 60 2.51 11.90 -3.80
C LYS A 60 2.14 10.46 -3.50
N TRP A 61 2.71 9.95 -2.43
CA TRP A 61 2.59 8.52 -2.10
C TRP A 61 1.16 8.08 -1.86
N ALA A 62 0.38 8.92 -1.21
CA ALA A 62 -1.01 8.57 -0.92
C ALA A 62 -1.83 8.43 -2.21
N PHE A 63 -1.66 9.36 -3.14
CA PHE A 63 -2.36 9.29 -4.41
C PHE A 63 -1.89 8.11 -5.24
N LEU A 64 -0.58 7.86 -5.21
CA LEU A 64 0.00 6.75 -5.94
C LEU A 64 -0.56 5.43 -5.43
N SER A 65 -0.60 5.24 -4.13
CA SER A 65 -1.09 3.99 -3.59
C SER A 65 -2.59 3.85 -3.77
N ASP A 66 -3.35 4.94 -3.80
CA ASP A 66 -4.77 4.85 -4.08
C ASP A 66 -5.03 4.28 -5.47
N PHE A 67 -4.29 4.75 -6.45
CA PHE A 67 -4.44 4.23 -7.81
C PHE A 67 -3.92 2.81 -7.90
N ALA A 68 -2.75 2.56 -7.31
CA ALA A 68 -2.17 1.23 -7.34
C ALA A 68 -3.08 0.21 -6.68
N ARG A 69 -3.75 0.61 -5.60
CA ARG A 69 -4.69 -0.28 -4.93
C ARG A 69 -5.76 -0.79 -5.88
N LEU A 70 -6.33 0.10 -6.65
CA LEU A 70 -7.38 -0.28 -7.58
C LEU A 70 -6.86 -1.26 -8.62
N LEU A 71 -5.68 -0.99 -9.16
CA LEU A 71 -5.10 -1.88 -10.18
C LEU A 71 -4.76 -3.25 -9.59
N VAL A 72 -4.14 -3.25 -8.42
CA VAL A 72 -3.68 -4.49 -7.81
C VAL A 72 -4.86 -5.40 -7.46
N VAL A 73 -5.88 -4.83 -6.84
CA VAL A 73 -7.05 -5.63 -6.45
C VAL A 73 -7.82 -6.09 -7.68
N TYR A 74 -7.91 -5.23 -8.69
CA TYR A 74 -8.59 -5.60 -9.92
C TYR A 74 -7.91 -6.79 -10.59
N GLN A 75 -6.57 -6.78 -10.63
CA GLN A 75 -5.83 -7.80 -11.35
C GLN A 75 -5.66 -9.08 -10.54
N ASN A 76 -5.56 -8.98 -9.23
CA ASN A 76 -5.20 -10.11 -8.38
C ASN A 76 -6.29 -10.56 -7.44
N GLY A 77 -7.27 -9.73 -7.19
CA GLY A 77 -8.25 -10.03 -6.17
C GLY A 77 -7.67 -9.88 -4.77
N GLY A 78 -8.42 -10.25 -3.77
CA GLY A 78 -7.95 -10.19 -2.40
C GLY A 78 -8.37 -8.92 -1.70
N ILE A 79 -7.64 -8.59 -0.64
CA ILE A 79 -7.96 -7.48 0.23
C ILE A 79 -6.79 -6.50 0.23
N TYR A 80 -7.08 -5.21 0.27
CA TYR A 80 -6.04 -4.20 0.36
C TYR A 80 -6.08 -3.55 1.74
N PHE A 81 -4.94 -3.52 2.40
CA PHE A 81 -4.77 -2.81 3.66
C PHE A 81 -3.88 -1.60 3.44
N CYS A 82 -4.30 -0.47 3.97
CA CYS A 82 -3.61 0.78 3.75
C CYS A 82 -2.59 1.02 4.86
N LEU A 83 -1.41 1.50 4.48
CA LEU A 83 -0.40 1.94 5.42
C LEU A 83 -0.24 3.45 5.30
N LEU A 84 0.02 4.10 6.43
CA LEU A 84 0.28 5.53 6.41
C LEU A 84 1.73 5.78 6.03
N TYR A 85 1.95 6.75 5.19
CA TYR A 85 3.29 7.02 4.67
C TYR A 85 4.04 8.05 5.46
N THR A 86 3.35 9.00 6.05
CA THR A 86 4.03 10.09 6.70
C THR A 86 3.74 10.07 8.17
N SER A 87 4.46 10.89 8.90
CA SER A 87 4.11 11.07 10.27
C SER A 87 2.70 11.62 10.33
N PRO A 88 1.92 11.15 11.24
CA PRO A 88 0.55 11.59 11.33
C PRO A 88 0.45 13.04 11.72
N SER A 89 -0.51 13.70 11.17
CA SER A 89 -0.91 14.98 11.68
C SER A 89 -2.26 14.79 12.33
N PRO A 90 -2.56 15.59 13.33
CA PRO A 90 -3.85 15.43 14.00
C PRO A 90 -5.02 15.52 13.06
N ARG A 91 -4.87 16.33 12.04
CA ARG A 91 -5.95 16.48 11.11
C ARG A 91 -6.22 15.27 10.29
N ASP A 92 -5.18 14.50 10.00
CA ASP A 92 -5.37 13.29 9.23
C ASP A 92 -6.20 12.29 9.96
N THR A 93 -6.06 12.23 11.27
CA THR A 93 -6.81 11.25 12.02
C THR A 93 -8.22 11.69 12.26
N GLU A 94 -8.44 12.97 12.47
CA GLU A 94 -9.78 13.36 12.82
C GLU A 94 -10.70 13.40 11.64
N ARG A 95 -10.16 13.42 10.46
CA ARG A 95 -11.00 13.43 9.31
C ARG A 95 -11.70 12.16 9.05
N SER A 96 -11.19 11.16 9.54
CA SER A 96 -11.76 9.85 9.25
C SER A 96 -13.15 9.64 9.79
#